data_e2cc62ba72343f8e030aa17c6711e7ca
#
_entry.id   e2cc62ba72343f8e030aa17c6711e7ca
#
_cell.length_a   1.000
_cell.length_b   1.000
_cell.length_c   1.000
_cell.angle_alpha   90.00
_cell.angle_beta   90.00
_cell.angle_gamma   90.00
#
_symmetry.space_group_name_H-M   'P 1'
#
loop_
_entity.id
_entity.type
_entity.pdbx_description
1 polymer ?
#
loop_
_entity_poly.entity_id
_entity_poly.type
_entity_poly.pdbx_seq_one_letter_code
_entity_poly.pdbx_strand_id
1 'polypeptide(L)'
;MLRLYRKPSKGLIGVDISSTSVKVLELSVKNNRYWVESYALVPLPEGSVVEKNILNPEAVGDALERAVNLANVQSTDVALAVPTSMVITKIIEMDADMNDDEREIQIRDDAEQYIPFPLDEASLDFEVLPDRLANPNRVNVLLVATRIENVEARAEALELGGLTPKIADVESFAIENAFKVFSDTLPMGVNTVGILDIGHTMTTLSVMRNNKVIY
;
A
#
# COMPACT_ATOMS: atom_id res chain seq x y z
N MET A 1 -11.24 1.84 -11.49
CA MET A 1 -11.80 0.82 -10.58
C MET A 1 -10.76 -0.23 -10.30
N LEU A 2 -9.96 -0.03 -9.26
CA LEU A 2 -8.97 -1.02 -8.78
C LEU A 2 -9.72 -1.99 -7.85
N ARG A 3 -10.05 -3.18 -8.32
CA ARG A 3 -10.65 -4.22 -7.50
C ARG A 3 -9.60 -4.78 -6.53
N LEU A 4 -9.75 -4.48 -5.25
CA LEU A 4 -8.95 -4.99 -4.12
C LEU A 4 -8.96 -6.53 -3.94
N TYR A 5 -9.72 -7.28 -4.72
CA TYR A 5 -9.77 -8.75 -4.66
C TYR A 5 -9.74 -9.39 -6.06
N ARG A 6 -8.56 -9.41 -6.67
CA ARG A 6 -8.23 -10.52 -7.58
C ARG A 6 -7.33 -11.50 -6.83
N LYS A 7 -7.69 -12.82 -6.87
CA LYS A 7 -6.75 -13.90 -6.50
C LYS A 7 -5.39 -13.55 -7.09
N PRO A 8 -4.31 -13.59 -6.31
CA PRO A 8 -2.99 -13.29 -6.85
C PRO A 8 -2.78 -14.11 -8.09
N SER A 9 -2.68 -13.45 -9.24
CA SER A 9 -2.18 -14.07 -10.45
C SER A 9 -0.76 -14.53 -10.14
N LYS A 10 -0.35 -15.71 -10.61
CA LYS A 10 1.04 -16.15 -10.50
C LYS A 10 1.95 -15.00 -10.90
N GLY A 11 2.83 -14.57 -10.01
CA GLY A 11 3.92 -13.66 -10.33
C GLY A 11 3.73 -12.18 -10.01
N LEU A 12 2.95 -11.79 -8.99
CA LEU A 12 3.00 -10.42 -8.48
C LEU A 12 4.21 -10.26 -7.57
N ILE A 13 5.04 -9.25 -7.84
CA ILE A 13 6.20 -8.89 -7.01
C ILE A 13 5.89 -7.66 -6.17
N GLY A 14 6.44 -7.62 -4.95
CA GLY A 14 6.42 -6.43 -4.09
C GLY A 14 7.62 -5.54 -4.38
N VAL A 15 7.40 -4.24 -4.50
CA VAL A 15 8.45 -3.24 -4.63
C VAL A 15 8.35 -2.21 -3.53
N ASP A 16 9.48 -1.98 -2.84
CA ASP A 16 9.67 -0.90 -1.86
C ASP A 16 10.69 0.10 -2.41
N ILE A 17 10.29 1.38 -2.49
CA ILE A 17 11.13 2.51 -2.89
C ILE A 17 11.38 3.36 -1.67
N SER A 18 12.58 3.27 -1.09
CA SER A 18 13.00 4.06 0.06
C SER A 18 13.94 5.21 -0.35
N SER A 19 14.35 6.05 0.60
CA SER A 19 15.24 7.19 0.33
C SER A 19 16.64 6.80 -0.17
N THR A 20 17.10 5.56 0.10
CA THR A 20 18.46 5.11 -0.21
C THR A 20 18.54 3.86 -1.05
N SER A 21 17.44 3.18 -1.26
CA SER A 21 17.44 1.91 -2.00
C SER A 21 16.06 1.55 -2.54
N VAL A 22 16.05 0.73 -3.58
CA VAL A 22 14.88 -0.03 -4.01
C VAL A 22 15.03 -1.48 -3.57
N LYS A 23 13.92 -2.11 -3.22
CA LYS A 23 13.85 -3.54 -2.88
C LYS A 23 12.79 -4.21 -3.73
N VAL A 24 13.10 -5.41 -4.19
CA VAL A 24 12.19 -6.26 -4.95
C VAL A 24 12.06 -7.58 -4.23
N LEU A 25 10.83 -8.06 -4.07
CA LEU A 25 10.53 -9.32 -3.39
C LEU A 25 9.48 -10.10 -4.18
N GLU A 26 9.80 -11.35 -4.51
CA GLU A 26 8.86 -12.31 -5.08
C GLU A 26 8.55 -13.41 -4.06
N LEU A 27 7.27 -13.63 -3.83
CA LEU A 27 6.78 -14.62 -2.87
C LEU A 27 5.91 -15.67 -3.58
N SER A 28 6.01 -16.90 -3.11
CA SER A 28 5.03 -17.95 -3.44
C SER A 28 4.35 -18.47 -2.17
N VAL A 29 3.20 -19.12 -2.37
CA VAL A 29 2.47 -19.77 -1.28
C VAL A 29 2.46 -21.28 -1.54
N LYS A 30 3.07 -22.06 -0.64
CA LYS A 30 3.10 -23.51 -0.67
C LYS A 30 2.65 -24.05 0.69
N ASN A 31 1.64 -24.92 0.70
CA ASN A 31 1.09 -25.48 1.94
C ASN A 31 0.69 -24.42 2.99
N ASN A 32 0.05 -23.37 2.53
CA ASN A 32 -0.39 -22.21 3.34
C ASN A 32 0.77 -21.48 4.06
N ARG A 33 1.98 -21.53 3.50
CA ARG A 33 3.16 -20.81 3.98
C ARG A 33 3.75 -19.98 2.85
N TYR A 34 4.25 -18.80 3.19
CA TYR A 34 4.98 -17.95 2.27
C TYR A 34 6.42 -18.40 2.13
N TRP A 35 6.90 -18.41 0.89
CA TRP A 35 8.29 -18.70 0.52
C TRP A 35 8.84 -17.55 -0.26
N VAL A 36 10.04 -17.11 0.09
CA VAL A 36 10.78 -16.12 -0.68
C VAL A 36 11.38 -16.85 -1.89
N GLU A 37 10.91 -16.51 -3.09
CA GLU A 37 11.44 -17.05 -4.33
C GLU A 37 12.61 -16.21 -4.84
N SER A 38 12.48 -14.89 -4.77
CA SER A 38 13.50 -13.93 -5.22
C SER A 38 13.52 -12.70 -4.33
N TYR A 39 14.70 -12.11 -4.15
CA TYR A 39 14.90 -10.87 -3.44
C TYR A 39 16.12 -10.12 -3.95
N ALA A 40 16.02 -8.81 -4.09
CA ALA A 40 17.15 -7.92 -4.32
C ALA A 40 16.97 -6.58 -3.63
N LEU A 41 18.10 -5.97 -3.27
CA LEU A 41 18.21 -4.60 -2.81
C LEU A 41 19.27 -3.89 -3.64
N VAL A 42 18.91 -2.73 -4.22
CA VAL A 42 19.83 -1.91 -5.00
C VAL A 42 19.85 -0.48 -4.44
N PRO A 43 21.04 0.05 -4.12
CA PRO A 43 21.15 1.44 -3.66
C PRO A 43 20.70 2.44 -4.73
N LEU A 44 20.10 3.54 -4.27
CA LEU A 44 19.76 4.71 -5.06
C LEU A 44 20.86 5.76 -4.97
N PRO A 45 21.06 6.56 -6.02
CA PRO A 45 21.85 7.79 -5.94
C PRO A 45 21.24 8.75 -4.91
N GLU A 46 22.10 9.48 -4.21
CA GLU A 46 21.67 10.47 -3.22
C GLU A 46 20.75 11.51 -3.87
N GLY A 47 19.66 11.87 -3.15
CA GLY A 47 18.68 12.85 -3.63
C GLY A 47 17.68 12.33 -4.65
N SER A 48 17.74 11.05 -5.08
CA SER A 48 16.74 10.50 -6.00
C SER A 48 15.34 10.42 -5.35
N VAL A 49 15.30 10.16 -4.04
CA VAL A 49 14.08 10.15 -3.23
C VAL A 49 14.32 10.94 -1.95
N VAL A 50 13.53 11.99 -1.73
CA VAL A 50 13.64 12.87 -0.56
C VAL A 50 12.28 12.95 0.13
N GLU A 51 12.25 12.69 1.44
CA GLU A 51 11.02 12.70 2.24
C GLU A 51 9.88 11.89 1.60
N LYS A 52 10.22 10.69 1.08
CA LYS A 52 9.31 9.79 0.35
C LYS A 52 8.87 10.28 -1.04
N ASN A 53 9.25 11.50 -1.48
CA ASN A 53 8.98 11.99 -2.83
C ASN A 53 10.07 11.50 -3.79
N ILE A 54 9.67 10.97 -4.94
CA ILE A 54 10.58 10.61 -6.04
C ILE A 54 10.92 11.88 -6.81
N LEU A 55 12.17 12.34 -6.71
CA LEU A 55 12.66 13.53 -7.42
C LEU A 55 13.39 13.18 -8.73
N ASN A 56 13.84 11.95 -8.88
CA ASN A 56 14.51 11.47 -10.08
C ASN A 56 13.96 10.09 -10.47
N PRO A 57 12.83 10.03 -11.22
CA PRO A 57 12.21 8.77 -11.64
C PRO A 57 13.13 7.88 -12.47
N GLU A 58 13.99 8.47 -13.33
CA GLU A 58 14.92 7.73 -14.16
C GLU A 58 15.95 6.97 -13.30
N ALA A 59 16.55 7.63 -12.31
CA ALA A 59 17.51 6.97 -11.42
C ALA A 59 16.86 5.86 -10.59
N VAL A 60 15.59 6.02 -10.20
CA VAL A 60 14.82 4.98 -9.52
C VAL A 60 14.51 3.83 -10.48
N GLY A 61 14.09 4.13 -11.71
CA GLY A 61 13.86 3.14 -12.77
C GLY A 61 15.09 2.29 -13.08
N ASP A 62 16.25 2.93 -13.28
CA ASP A 62 17.53 2.23 -13.48
C ASP A 62 17.91 1.31 -12.33
N ALA A 63 17.62 1.73 -11.10
CA ALA A 63 17.86 0.90 -9.91
C ALA A 63 16.88 -0.27 -9.82
N LEU A 64 15.62 -0.08 -10.21
CA LEU A 64 14.60 -1.12 -10.28
C LEU A 64 14.95 -2.15 -11.36
N GLU A 65 15.36 -1.72 -12.56
CA GLU A 65 15.82 -2.64 -13.61
C GLU A 65 16.98 -3.51 -13.12
N ARG A 66 17.96 -2.91 -12.45
CA ARG A 66 19.07 -3.67 -11.85
C ARG A 66 18.60 -4.64 -10.76
N ALA A 67 17.64 -4.23 -9.91
CA ALA A 67 17.09 -5.07 -8.86
C ALA A 67 16.33 -6.28 -9.44
N VAL A 68 15.52 -6.08 -10.47
CA VAL A 68 14.80 -7.13 -11.19
C VAL A 68 15.78 -8.13 -11.80
N ASN A 69 16.83 -7.64 -12.47
CA ASN A 69 17.85 -8.48 -13.08
C ASN A 69 18.64 -9.29 -12.01
N LEU A 70 18.99 -8.67 -10.89
CA LEU A 70 19.70 -9.34 -9.78
C LEU A 70 18.83 -10.40 -9.10
N ALA A 71 17.54 -10.10 -8.86
CA ALA A 71 16.61 -11.02 -8.26
C ALA A 71 16.19 -12.14 -9.24
N ASN A 72 16.35 -11.93 -10.55
CA ASN A 72 15.89 -12.84 -11.60
C ASN A 72 14.40 -13.21 -11.43
N VAL A 73 13.58 -12.21 -11.13
CA VAL A 73 12.12 -12.40 -10.94
C VAL A 73 11.44 -12.90 -12.20
N GLN A 74 10.34 -13.64 -12.02
CA GLN A 74 9.62 -14.27 -13.13
C GLN A 74 8.45 -13.42 -13.63
N SER A 75 8.10 -12.37 -12.90
CA SER A 75 6.98 -11.48 -13.23
C SER A 75 7.44 -10.04 -13.40
N THR A 76 6.71 -9.28 -14.21
CA THR A 76 6.82 -7.83 -14.29
C THR A 76 5.66 -7.12 -13.58
N ASP A 77 4.63 -7.86 -13.17
CA ASP A 77 3.47 -7.29 -12.47
C ASP A 77 3.83 -6.95 -11.02
N VAL A 78 3.55 -5.72 -10.59
CA VAL A 78 4.01 -5.16 -9.32
C VAL A 78 2.86 -4.72 -8.42
N ALA A 79 3.02 -5.00 -7.11
CA ALA A 79 2.38 -4.25 -6.04
C ALA A 79 3.37 -3.23 -5.46
N LEU A 80 2.97 -1.97 -5.44
CA LEU A 80 3.68 -0.87 -4.80
C LEU A 80 2.89 -0.34 -3.60
N ALA A 81 3.52 0.47 -2.74
CA ALA A 81 2.84 1.17 -1.67
C ALA A 81 3.09 2.68 -1.73
N VAL A 82 2.03 3.46 -1.48
CA VAL A 82 2.12 4.90 -1.27
C VAL A 82 2.43 5.14 0.22
N PRO A 83 3.35 6.06 0.55
CA PRO A 83 3.66 6.38 1.95
C PRO A 83 2.43 6.81 2.74
N THR A 84 2.29 6.32 3.96
CA THR A 84 1.16 6.65 4.83
C THR A 84 1.02 8.15 5.07
N SER A 85 2.16 8.89 5.12
CA SER A 85 2.16 10.36 5.27
C SER A 85 1.56 11.13 4.08
N MET A 86 1.41 10.48 2.93
CA MET A 86 0.82 11.06 1.70
C MET A 86 -0.64 10.62 1.50
N VAL A 87 -1.20 9.88 2.44
CA VAL A 87 -2.53 9.29 2.31
C VAL A 87 -3.43 9.79 3.43
N ILE A 88 -4.66 10.12 3.09
CA ILE A 88 -5.72 10.43 4.03
C ILE A 88 -6.59 9.18 4.16
N THR A 89 -6.82 8.74 5.39
CA THR A 89 -7.76 7.68 5.70
C THR A 89 -8.86 8.21 6.60
N LYS A 90 -10.11 7.90 6.30
CA LYS A 90 -11.27 8.24 7.13
C LYS A 90 -12.25 7.09 7.19
N ILE A 91 -12.91 6.94 8.33
CA ILE A 91 -14.06 6.05 8.46
C ILE A 91 -15.30 6.94 8.41
N ILE A 92 -16.17 6.67 7.44
CA ILE A 92 -17.45 7.35 7.26
C ILE A 92 -18.59 6.35 7.39
N GLU A 93 -19.74 6.79 7.91
CA GLU A 93 -20.94 5.96 7.99
C GLU A 93 -21.82 6.18 6.77
N MET A 94 -22.13 5.10 6.07
CA MET A 94 -23.02 5.10 4.89
C MET A 94 -24.22 4.17 5.09
N ASP A 95 -25.18 4.28 4.21
CA ASP A 95 -26.35 3.40 4.22
C ASP A 95 -25.94 1.97 3.84
N ALA A 96 -26.44 0.99 4.59
CA ALA A 96 -26.11 -0.43 4.35
C ALA A 96 -26.69 -0.97 3.04
N ASP A 97 -27.84 -0.42 2.59
CA ASP A 97 -28.54 -0.88 1.40
C ASP A 97 -27.91 -0.37 0.09
N MET A 98 -26.99 0.58 0.14
CA MET A 98 -26.26 1.07 -1.04
C MET A 98 -25.37 -0.02 -1.63
N ASN A 99 -25.33 -0.09 -2.96
CA ASN A 99 -24.29 -0.84 -3.67
C ASN A 99 -23.00 -0.01 -3.81
N ASP A 100 -21.93 -0.60 -4.34
CA ASP A 100 -20.62 0.06 -4.43
C ASP A 100 -20.62 1.25 -5.39
N ASP A 101 -21.39 1.19 -6.49
CA ASP A 101 -21.50 2.31 -7.46
C ASP A 101 -22.21 3.52 -6.82
N GLU A 102 -23.27 3.28 -6.05
CA GLU A 102 -23.98 4.33 -5.31
C GLU A 102 -23.10 4.95 -4.22
N ARG A 103 -22.30 4.13 -3.52
CA ARG A 103 -21.33 4.63 -2.55
C ARG A 103 -20.25 5.46 -3.19
N GLU A 104 -19.70 5.03 -4.34
CA GLU A 104 -18.70 5.81 -5.09
C GLU A 104 -19.23 7.18 -5.49
N ILE A 105 -20.45 7.25 -6.01
CA ILE A 105 -21.10 8.52 -6.39
C ILE A 105 -21.23 9.42 -5.16
N GLN A 106 -21.80 8.92 -4.07
CA GLN A 106 -21.98 9.73 -2.84
C GLN A 106 -20.65 10.19 -2.26
N ILE A 107 -19.62 9.33 -2.21
CA ILE A 107 -18.29 9.68 -1.73
C ILE A 107 -17.68 10.79 -2.57
N ARG A 108 -17.85 10.74 -3.90
CA ARG A 108 -17.36 11.78 -4.80
C ARG A 108 -18.09 13.09 -4.64
N ASP A 109 -19.41 13.05 -4.45
CA ASP A 109 -20.23 14.24 -4.22
C ASP A 109 -19.87 14.93 -2.90
N ASP A 110 -19.54 14.15 -1.88
CA ASP A 110 -19.18 14.62 -0.54
C ASP A 110 -17.65 14.80 -0.33
N ALA A 111 -16.84 14.58 -1.37
CA ALA A 111 -15.38 14.47 -1.27
C ALA A 111 -14.71 15.68 -0.59
N GLU A 112 -15.20 16.90 -0.84
CA GLU A 112 -14.67 18.13 -0.23
C GLU A 112 -14.77 18.14 1.30
N GLN A 113 -15.66 17.32 1.88
CA GLN A 113 -15.78 17.18 3.35
C GLN A 113 -14.69 16.27 3.92
N TYR A 114 -14.08 15.44 3.08
CA TYR A 114 -13.16 14.37 3.50
C TYR A 114 -11.70 14.66 3.14
N ILE A 115 -11.46 15.31 2.00
CA ILE A 115 -10.13 15.54 1.44
C ILE A 115 -9.87 17.05 1.26
N PRO A 116 -8.63 17.55 1.56
CA PRO A 116 -8.29 18.97 1.49
C PRO A 116 -7.69 19.39 0.14
N PHE A 117 -7.98 18.66 -0.94
CA PHE A 117 -7.51 18.97 -2.30
C PHE A 117 -8.61 18.64 -3.32
N PRO A 118 -8.56 19.23 -4.54
CA PRO A 118 -9.58 19.03 -5.56
C PRO A 118 -9.76 17.54 -5.93
N LEU A 119 -10.99 17.16 -6.23
CA LEU A 119 -11.32 15.76 -6.55
C LEU A 119 -10.68 15.28 -7.86
N ASP A 120 -10.45 16.17 -8.81
CA ASP A 120 -9.76 15.90 -10.07
C ASP A 120 -8.24 15.63 -9.89
N GLU A 121 -7.67 16.04 -8.74
CA GLU A 121 -6.31 15.71 -8.32
C GLU A 121 -6.26 14.49 -7.38
N ALA A 122 -7.40 13.88 -7.05
CA ALA A 122 -7.50 12.80 -6.07
C ALA A 122 -7.53 11.41 -6.72
N SER A 123 -6.64 10.53 -6.25
CA SER A 123 -6.83 9.07 -6.34
C SER A 123 -7.54 8.61 -5.07
N LEU A 124 -8.72 8.01 -5.24
CA LEU A 124 -9.64 7.70 -4.16
C LEU A 124 -10.13 6.26 -4.30
N ASP A 125 -10.18 5.54 -3.18
CA ASP A 125 -10.73 4.19 -3.09
C ASP A 125 -11.43 4.01 -1.74
N PHE A 126 -12.29 3.00 -1.61
CA PHE A 126 -13.01 2.73 -0.39
C PHE A 126 -13.27 1.24 -0.17
N GLU A 127 -13.45 0.86 1.11
CA GLU A 127 -13.78 -0.50 1.51
C GLU A 127 -14.87 -0.48 2.60
N VAL A 128 -15.90 -1.29 2.43
CA VAL A 128 -16.92 -1.50 3.47
C VAL A 128 -16.34 -2.37 4.57
N LEU A 129 -16.27 -1.83 5.78
CA LEU A 129 -15.71 -2.55 6.92
C LEU A 129 -16.70 -3.59 7.47
N PRO A 130 -16.21 -4.76 7.90
CA PRO A 130 -17.06 -5.83 8.41
C PRO A 130 -17.62 -5.56 9.82
N ASP A 131 -17.34 -4.40 10.40
CA ASP A 131 -17.72 -4.05 11.76
C ASP A 131 -19.24 -3.87 11.86
N ARG A 132 -19.86 -4.48 12.87
CA ARG A 132 -21.29 -4.32 13.13
C ARG A 132 -21.54 -3.03 13.90
N LEU A 133 -22.30 -2.12 13.31
CA LEU A 133 -22.78 -0.93 13.99
C LEU A 133 -24.01 -1.23 14.85
N ALA A 134 -24.28 -0.36 15.83
CA ALA A 134 -25.50 -0.41 16.63
C ALA A 134 -26.77 -0.23 15.76
N ASN A 135 -26.66 0.54 14.69
CA ASN A 135 -27.72 0.70 13.70
C ASN A 135 -27.47 -0.28 12.53
N PRO A 136 -28.33 -1.29 12.31
CA PRO A 136 -28.15 -2.28 11.25
C PRO A 136 -28.31 -1.71 9.83
N ASN A 137 -28.91 -0.51 9.71
CA ASN A 137 -29.08 0.16 8.41
C ASN A 137 -27.84 1.00 8.01
N ARG A 138 -26.78 0.98 8.83
CA ARG A 138 -25.54 1.73 8.57
C ARG A 138 -24.35 0.79 8.55
N VAL A 139 -23.36 1.12 7.73
CA VAL A 139 -22.06 0.45 7.64
C VAL A 139 -20.95 1.47 7.75
N ASN A 140 -19.82 1.04 8.32
CA ASN A 140 -18.58 1.79 8.26
C ASN A 140 -17.92 1.55 6.92
N VAL A 141 -17.49 2.63 6.28
CA VAL A 141 -16.72 2.62 5.03
C VAL A 141 -15.38 3.29 5.30
N LEU A 142 -14.30 2.56 5.05
CA LEU A 142 -12.95 3.12 5.06
C LEU A 142 -12.74 3.83 3.73
N LEU A 143 -12.58 5.14 3.78
CA LEU A 143 -12.19 5.98 2.67
C LEU A 143 -10.68 6.17 2.69
N VAL A 144 -10.05 6.00 1.55
CA VAL A 144 -8.61 6.20 1.34
C VAL A 144 -8.43 7.16 0.18
N ALA A 145 -7.66 8.23 0.39
CA ALA A 145 -7.40 9.21 -0.66
C ALA A 145 -5.95 9.68 -0.63
N THR A 146 -5.37 9.87 -1.81
CA THR A 146 -4.06 10.50 -2.00
C THR A 146 -4.10 11.38 -3.25
N ARG A 147 -3.11 12.25 -3.44
CA ARG A 147 -2.98 12.95 -4.71
C ARG A 147 -2.58 11.97 -5.82
N ILE A 148 -3.14 12.15 -7.01
CA ILE A 148 -2.82 11.34 -8.20
C ILE A 148 -1.31 11.32 -8.44
N GLU A 149 -0.63 12.47 -8.32
CA GLU A 149 0.81 12.61 -8.50
C GLU A 149 1.65 11.65 -7.63
N ASN A 150 1.18 11.31 -6.42
CA ASN A 150 1.87 10.37 -5.53
C ASN A 150 1.85 8.94 -6.05
N VAL A 151 0.81 8.57 -6.77
CA VAL A 151 0.67 7.26 -7.41
C VAL A 151 1.43 7.24 -8.74
N GLU A 152 1.24 8.28 -9.56
CA GLU A 152 1.83 8.40 -10.90
C GLU A 152 3.36 8.42 -10.85
N ALA A 153 3.96 9.20 -9.95
CA ALA A 153 5.43 9.25 -9.82
C ALA A 153 6.05 7.87 -9.50
N ARG A 154 5.33 7.03 -8.75
CA ARG A 154 5.76 5.66 -8.45
C ARG A 154 5.52 4.73 -9.63
N ALA A 155 4.39 4.87 -10.30
CA ALA A 155 4.06 4.10 -11.49
C ALA A 155 5.08 4.38 -12.61
N GLU A 156 5.40 5.65 -12.86
CA GLU A 156 6.41 6.08 -13.82
C GLU A 156 7.79 5.46 -13.54
N ALA A 157 8.26 5.55 -12.30
CA ALA A 157 9.55 4.95 -11.92
C ALA A 157 9.56 3.42 -12.12
N LEU A 158 8.44 2.74 -11.86
CA LEU A 158 8.29 1.30 -12.13
C LEU A 158 8.32 0.99 -13.63
N GLU A 159 7.59 1.75 -14.43
CA GLU A 159 7.52 1.59 -15.89
C GLU A 159 8.88 1.83 -16.54
N LEU A 160 9.64 2.85 -16.09
CA LEU A 160 11.03 3.10 -16.50
C LEU A 160 11.94 1.91 -16.15
N GLY A 161 11.67 1.22 -15.04
CA GLY A 161 12.37 -0.02 -14.66
C GLY A 161 11.87 -1.29 -15.37
N GLY A 162 10.99 -1.17 -16.38
CA GLY A 162 10.45 -2.31 -17.15
C GLY A 162 9.37 -3.11 -16.39
N LEU A 163 8.78 -2.52 -15.34
CA LEU A 163 7.78 -3.14 -14.50
C LEU A 163 6.37 -2.60 -14.82
N THR A 164 5.35 -3.37 -14.47
CA THR A 164 3.95 -3.02 -14.72
C THR A 164 3.21 -2.87 -13.40
N PRO A 165 2.89 -1.65 -12.93
CA PRO A 165 2.13 -1.45 -11.71
C PRO A 165 0.71 -2.01 -11.85
N LYS A 166 0.30 -2.86 -10.91
CA LYS A 166 -1.03 -3.49 -10.89
C LYS A 166 -1.82 -3.12 -9.65
N ILE A 167 -1.12 -2.93 -8.54
CA ILE A 167 -1.71 -2.61 -7.25
C ILE A 167 -0.92 -1.45 -6.64
N ALA A 168 -1.62 -0.40 -6.23
CA ALA A 168 -1.11 0.62 -5.33
C ALA A 168 -1.81 0.44 -3.97
N ASP A 169 -1.04 0.08 -2.95
CA ASP A 169 -1.50 -0.07 -1.57
C ASP A 169 -0.99 1.12 -0.72
N VAL A 170 -1.29 1.14 0.54
CA VAL A 170 -0.75 2.10 1.51
C VAL A 170 0.28 1.40 2.38
N GLU A 171 1.42 2.05 2.69
CA GLU A 171 2.49 1.45 3.50
C GLU A 171 1.97 0.85 4.81
N SER A 172 1.07 1.54 5.53
CA SER A 172 0.50 1.04 6.78
C SER A 172 -0.34 -0.23 6.59
N PHE A 173 -1.08 -0.36 5.50
CA PHE A 173 -1.85 -1.57 5.21
C PHE A 173 -0.96 -2.71 4.74
N ALA A 174 0.08 -2.41 3.97
CA ALA A 174 1.11 -3.39 3.62
C ALA A 174 1.80 -3.96 4.87
N ILE A 175 2.16 -3.09 5.85
CA ILE A 175 2.73 -3.49 7.15
C ILE A 175 1.72 -4.34 7.93
N GLU A 176 0.44 -3.93 7.98
CA GLU A 176 -0.62 -4.70 8.63
C GLU A 176 -0.73 -6.11 8.04
N ASN A 177 -0.75 -6.21 6.72
CA ASN A 177 -0.83 -7.49 6.03
C ASN A 177 0.41 -8.37 6.25
N ALA A 178 1.61 -7.77 6.24
CA ALA A 178 2.84 -8.48 6.56
C ALA A 178 2.86 -8.98 8.01
N PHE A 179 2.39 -8.15 8.96
CA PHE A 179 2.32 -8.52 10.37
C PHE A 179 1.41 -9.72 10.63
N LYS A 180 0.30 -9.87 9.91
CA LYS A 180 -0.61 -11.01 10.02
C LYS A 180 0.10 -12.35 9.81
N VAL A 181 1.19 -12.38 9.02
CA VAL A 181 2.00 -13.59 8.79
C VAL A 181 2.75 -14.02 10.05
N PHE A 182 3.07 -13.07 10.93
CA PHE A 182 3.85 -13.31 12.16
C PHE A 182 3.00 -13.27 13.44
N SER A 183 1.74 -12.86 13.36
CA SER A 183 0.88 -12.64 14.52
C SER A 183 0.71 -13.88 15.40
N ASP A 184 0.72 -15.07 14.81
CA ASP A 184 0.61 -16.35 15.54
C ASP A 184 1.88 -16.68 16.37
N THR A 185 2.98 -15.96 16.16
CA THR A 185 4.23 -16.14 16.94
C THR A 185 4.26 -15.30 18.21
N LEU A 186 3.28 -14.43 18.41
CA LEU A 186 3.21 -13.57 19.59
C LEU A 186 2.88 -14.37 20.85
N PRO A 187 3.38 -13.92 22.03
CA PRO A 187 2.98 -14.50 23.30
C PRO A 187 1.48 -14.42 23.53
N MET A 188 0.91 -15.43 24.20
CA MET A 188 -0.51 -15.45 24.54
C MET A 188 -0.91 -14.20 25.35
N GLY A 189 -2.03 -13.58 24.99
CA GLY A 189 -2.57 -12.39 25.66
C GLY A 189 -2.03 -11.06 25.14
N VAL A 190 -1.05 -11.05 24.22
CA VAL A 190 -0.61 -9.82 23.55
C VAL A 190 -1.64 -9.46 22.45
N ASN A 191 -2.32 -8.33 22.63
CA ASN A 191 -3.29 -7.83 21.67
C ASN A 191 -2.88 -6.47 21.04
N THR A 192 -1.82 -5.85 21.56
CA THR A 192 -1.30 -4.57 21.06
C THR A 192 0.20 -4.68 20.85
N VAL A 193 0.66 -4.29 19.67
CA VAL A 193 2.06 -4.36 19.24
C VAL A 193 2.46 -3.04 18.59
N GLY A 194 3.64 -2.54 18.96
CA GLY A 194 4.28 -1.44 18.25
C GLY A 194 5.29 -2.00 17.25
N ILE A 195 5.23 -1.54 16.01
CA ILE A 195 6.22 -1.82 14.96
C ILE A 195 7.00 -0.53 14.74
N LEU A 196 8.28 -0.56 15.04
CA LEU A 196 9.19 0.56 14.84
C LEU A 196 10.06 0.29 13.61
N ASP A 197 9.82 1.03 12.54
CA ASP A 197 10.66 1.01 11.34
C ASP A 197 11.67 2.15 11.40
N ILE A 198 12.94 1.79 11.58
CA ILE A 198 14.07 2.73 11.68
C ILE A 198 14.73 2.82 10.30
N GLY A 199 14.26 3.76 9.47
CA GLY A 199 14.81 4.01 8.14
C GLY A 199 16.04 4.94 8.17
N HIS A 200 16.56 5.25 7.00
CA HIS A 200 17.74 6.11 6.87
C HIS A 200 17.44 7.58 7.22
N THR A 201 16.31 8.10 6.75
CA THR A 201 15.92 9.51 6.93
C THR A 201 14.72 9.68 7.86
N MET A 202 13.91 8.66 8.00
CA MET A 202 12.67 8.71 8.78
C MET A 202 12.54 7.46 9.64
N THR A 203 11.95 7.63 10.82
CA THR A 203 11.54 6.53 11.68
C THR A 203 10.02 6.56 11.78
N THR A 204 9.38 5.44 11.50
CA THR A 204 7.92 5.30 11.55
C THR A 204 7.53 4.35 12.69
N LEU A 205 6.55 4.76 13.48
CA LEU A 205 5.93 3.91 14.49
C LEU A 205 4.51 3.56 14.03
N SER A 206 4.23 2.29 13.89
CA SER A 206 2.87 1.78 13.66
C SER A 206 2.41 1.01 14.89
N VAL A 207 1.23 1.32 15.40
CA VAL A 207 0.63 0.61 16.54
C VAL A 207 -0.52 -0.24 16.02
N MET A 208 -0.45 -1.53 16.32
CA MET A 208 -1.47 -2.50 15.91
C MET A 208 -2.21 -3.03 17.12
N ARG A 209 -3.52 -3.13 17.00
CA ARG A 209 -4.38 -3.79 18.01
C ARG A 209 -5.29 -4.79 17.30
N ASN A 210 -5.30 -6.02 17.81
CA ASN A 210 -6.06 -7.14 17.20
C ASN A 210 -5.76 -7.29 15.70
N ASN A 211 -4.48 -7.20 15.32
CA ASN A 211 -3.98 -7.30 13.94
C ASN A 211 -4.49 -6.19 12.98
N LYS A 212 -4.95 -5.05 13.51
CA LYS A 212 -5.31 -3.86 12.73
C LYS A 212 -4.48 -2.67 13.17
N VAL A 213 -4.04 -1.86 12.22
CA VAL A 213 -3.35 -0.59 12.50
C VAL A 213 -4.35 0.37 13.16
N ILE A 214 -3.92 0.98 14.28
CA ILE A 214 -4.68 2.00 15.00
C ILE A 214 -3.93 3.33 15.11
N TYR A 215 -2.60 3.34 14.78
CA TYR A 215 -1.75 4.53 14.75
C TYR A 215 -0.57 4.28 13.82
#